data_0b93c4818040b4b8ba127a7f8086b9ed
#
_entry.id   0b93c4818040b4b8ba127a7f8086b9ed
#
_cell.length_a   1.000
_cell.length_b   1.000
_cell.length_c   1.000
_cell.angle_alpha   90.00
_cell.angle_beta   90.00
_cell.angle_gamma   90.00
#
_symmetry.space_group_name_H-M   'P 1'
#
loop_
_entity.id
_entity.type
_entity.pdbx_description
1 polymer ?
#
loop_
_entity_poly.entity_id
_entity_poly.type
_entity_poly.pdbx_seq_one_letter_code
_entity_poly.pdbx_strand_id
1 'polypeptide(L)'
;MEKILKAAAGAGRHGPRDRTLLLIAYRHGLRVSELVAMRWEQIDFKTGLVQVTRLKNGLASTHPIRGTELRALRALRKDYPDSPYLFVTERKGPMTPATARKLIARAGELAKFPFPIHPHMLRHACGFKLASEGQDTRAIQQYLGHKNITHTVRNTELSPERFKNFWRD
;
A
#
# COMPACT_ATOMS: atom_id res chain seq x y z
N MET A 1 9.27 7.12 -3.10
CA MET A 1 8.35 6.72 -2.00
C MET A 1 8.70 7.38 -0.67
N GLU A 2 9.96 7.37 -0.25
CA GLU A 2 10.38 7.97 1.02
C GLU A 2 9.99 9.45 1.18
N LYS A 3 10.14 10.25 0.13
CA LYS A 3 9.80 11.67 0.13
C LYS A 3 8.34 11.93 0.50
N ILE A 4 7.40 11.16 -0.06
CA ILE A 4 5.98 11.31 0.25
C ILE A 4 5.62 10.80 1.66
N LEU A 5 6.27 9.72 2.11
CA LEU A 5 6.10 9.21 3.47
C LEU A 5 6.59 10.21 4.53
N LYS A 6 7.74 10.87 4.27
CA LYS A 6 8.28 11.91 5.14
C LYS A 6 7.37 13.14 5.19
N ALA A 7 6.87 13.57 4.03
CA ALA A 7 5.94 14.70 3.94
C ALA A 7 4.63 14.41 4.69
N ALA A 8 4.06 13.22 4.53
CA ALA A 8 2.86 12.81 5.25
C ALA A 8 3.06 12.76 6.76
N ALA A 9 4.21 12.25 7.23
CA ALA A 9 4.53 12.21 8.66
C ALA A 9 4.56 13.60 9.30
N GLY A 10 5.01 14.61 8.57
CA GLY A 10 5.07 16.01 9.02
C GLY A 10 3.77 16.80 8.81
N ALA A 11 2.71 16.19 8.29
CA ALA A 11 1.47 16.88 7.90
C ALA A 11 0.52 17.23 9.06
N GLY A 12 1.03 17.42 10.29
CA GLY A 12 0.27 17.80 11.47
C GLY A 12 -0.14 16.61 12.34
N ARG A 13 -1.20 16.79 13.14
CA ARG A 13 -1.60 15.87 14.23
C ARG A 13 -1.80 14.42 13.78
N HIS A 14 -2.26 14.18 12.56
CA HIS A 14 -2.52 12.84 12.02
C HIS A 14 -1.40 12.31 11.12
N GLY A 15 -0.24 12.97 11.12
CA GLY A 15 0.91 12.57 10.30
C GLY A 15 1.32 11.10 10.42
N PRO A 16 1.44 10.52 11.62
CA PRO A 16 1.74 9.09 11.79
C PRO A 16 0.72 8.17 11.14
N ARG A 17 -0.59 8.47 11.27
CA ARG A 17 -1.68 7.73 10.61
C ARG A 17 -1.54 7.82 9.08
N ASP A 18 -1.37 9.02 8.57
CA ASP A 18 -1.32 9.31 7.14
C ASP A 18 -0.10 8.67 6.48
N ARG A 19 1.05 8.72 7.16
CA ARG A 19 2.25 7.99 6.75
C ARG A 19 2.03 6.48 6.71
N THR A 20 1.37 5.92 7.73
CA THR A 20 1.09 4.48 7.80
C THR A 20 0.14 4.06 6.69
N LEU A 21 -0.89 4.86 6.41
CA LEU A 21 -1.83 4.64 5.30
C LEU A 21 -1.09 4.54 3.95
N LEU A 22 -0.22 5.51 3.65
CA LEU A 22 0.57 5.53 2.43
C LEU A 22 1.53 4.32 2.34
N LEU A 23 2.17 3.97 3.45
CA LEU A 23 3.10 2.85 3.52
C LEU A 23 2.39 1.52 3.21
N ILE A 24 1.25 1.26 3.85
CA ILE A 24 0.45 0.04 3.65
C ILE A 24 -0.14 0.02 2.23
N ALA A 25 -0.68 1.13 1.74
CA ALA A 25 -1.19 1.24 0.37
C ALA A 25 -0.14 0.87 -0.68
N TYR A 26 1.06 1.40 -0.52
CA TYR A 26 2.18 1.16 -1.43
C TYR A 26 2.70 -0.27 -1.33
N ARG A 27 3.05 -0.73 -0.13
CA ARG A 27 3.72 -2.03 0.04
C ARG A 27 2.84 -3.22 -0.34
N HIS A 28 1.53 -3.12 -0.09
CA HIS A 28 0.59 -4.19 -0.40
C HIS A 28 -0.20 -3.97 -1.70
N GLY A 29 0.09 -2.87 -2.41
CA GLY A 29 -0.54 -2.55 -3.68
C GLY A 29 -2.07 -2.49 -3.59
N LEU A 30 -2.61 -1.89 -2.52
CA LEU A 30 -4.04 -1.88 -2.24
C LEU A 30 -4.79 -0.87 -3.11
N ARG A 31 -6.00 -1.23 -3.53
CA ARG A 31 -6.96 -0.24 -4.01
C ARG A 31 -7.46 0.61 -2.83
N VAL A 32 -7.85 1.85 -3.10
CA VAL A 32 -8.29 2.77 -2.03
C VAL A 32 -9.46 2.21 -1.20
N SER A 33 -10.41 1.53 -1.84
CA SER A 33 -11.53 0.88 -1.15
C SER A 33 -11.11 -0.31 -0.27
N GLU A 34 -10.10 -1.07 -0.72
CA GLU A 34 -9.50 -2.16 0.07
C GLU A 34 -8.77 -1.60 1.29
N LEU A 35 -8.00 -0.52 1.09
CA LEU A 35 -7.22 0.15 2.12
C LEU A 35 -8.08 0.68 3.27
N VAL A 36 -9.15 1.42 2.96
CA VAL A 36 -10.01 2.01 3.99
C VAL A 36 -10.90 0.99 4.68
N ALA A 37 -11.15 -0.16 4.06
CA ALA A 37 -11.91 -1.27 4.64
C ALA A 37 -11.07 -2.19 5.54
N MET A 38 -9.75 -1.99 5.62
CA MET A 38 -8.88 -2.84 6.45
C MET A 38 -9.24 -2.77 7.93
N ARG A 39 -9.23 -3.95 8.56
CA ARG A 39 -9.55 -4.14 9.98
C ARG A 39 -8.38 -4.74 10.74
N TRP A 40 -8.30 -4.48 12.04
CA TRP A 40 -7.24 -5.00 12.89
C TRP A 40 -7.19 -6.53 12.94
N GLU A 41 -8.33 -7.20 12.80
CA GLU A 41 -8.42 -8.67 12.76
C GLU A 41 -7.66 -9.31 11.59
N GLN A 42 -7.37 -8.53 10.52
CA GLN A 42 -6.59 -8.98 9.38
C GLN A 42 -5.08 -8.98 9.64
N ILE A 43 -4.62 -8.37 10.75
CA ILE A 43 -3.21 -8.24 11.09
C ILE A 43 -2.83 -9.24 12.18
N ASP A 44 -1.98 -10.18 11.84
CA ASP A 44 -1.34 -11.05 12.82
C ASP A 44 0.03 -10.46 13.23
N PHE A 45 0.06 -9.81 14.38
CA PHE A 45 1.28 -9.22 14.93
C PHE A 45 2.31 -10.25 15.43
N LYS A 46 1.89 -11.48 15.68
CA LYS A 46 2.74 -12.56 16.16
C LYS A 46 3.53 -13.17 15.02
N THR A 47 2.86 -13.49 13.93
CA THR A 47 3.49 -14.08 12.74
C THR A 47 3.99 -13.03 11.75
N GLY A 48 3.58 -11.77 11.89
CA GLY A 48 3.94 -10.69 10.95
C GLY A 48 3.29 -10.86 9.58
N LEU A 49 2.01 -11.23 9.57
CA LEU A 49 1.23 -11.44 8.36
C LEU A 49 0.00 -10.50 8.32
N VAL A 50 -0.41 -10.13 7.12
CA VAL A 50 -1.67 -9.43 6.85
C VAL A 50 -2.49 -10.17 5.81
N GLN A 51 -3.77 -10.37 6.10
CA GLN A 51 -4.74 -10.90 5.15
C GLN A 51 -5.30 -9.76 4.32
N VAL A 52 -5.02 -9.77 3.02
CA VAL A 52 -5.50 -8.76 2.08
C VAL A 52 -6.77 -9.27 1.41
N THR A 53 -7.89 -8.67 1.76
CA THR A 53 -9.17 -8.95 1.11
C THR A 53 -9.27 -8.10 -0.15
N ARG A 54 -9.49 -8.75 -1.30
CA ARG A 54 -9.64 -8.07 -2.58
C ARG A 54 -11.12 -7.87 -2.90
N LEU A 55 -11.51 -6.62 -3.11
CA LEU A 55 -12.83 -6.25 -3.58
C LEU A 55 -12.95 -6.48 -5.11
N LYS A 56 -14.17 -6.53 -5.62
CA LYS A 56 -14.46 -6.72 -7.05
C LYS A 56 -13.87 -8.00 -7.64
N ASN A 57 -14.15 -9.13 -6.97
CA ASN A 57 -13.72 -10.45 -7.45
C ASN A 57 -12.19 -10.68 -7.56
N GLY A 58 -11.35 -9.89 -6.91
CA GLY A 58 -9.91 -10.18 -6.79
C GLY A 58 -9.67 -11.38 -5.87
N LEU A 59 -8.54 -12.04 -6.05
CA LEU A 59 -8.11 -13.14 -5.19
C LEU A 59 -7.56 -12.57 -3.88
N ALA A 60 -8.07 -13.04 -2.75
CA ALA A 60 -7.49 -12.74 -1.45
C ALA A 60 -6.07 -13.32 -1.34
N SER A 61 -5.21 -12.64 -0.62
CA SER A 61 -3.81 -13.06 -0.44
C SER A 61 -3.31 -12.72 0.96
N THR A 62 -2.35 -13.49 1.45
CA THR A 62 -1.67 -13.22 2.71
C THR A 62 -0.29 -12.66 2.41
N HIS A 63 0.03 -11.50 2.97
CA HIS A 63 1.29 -10.81 2.73
C HIS A 63 2.13 -10.72 4.01
N PRO A 64 3.47 -10.84 3.92
CA PRO A 64 4.35 -10.58 5.05
C PRO A 64 4.40 -9.07 5.36
N ILE A 65 4.35 -8.74 6.65
CA ILE A 65 4.54 -7.38 7.15
C ILE A 65 5.97 -7.26 7.68
N ARG A 66 6.70 -6.26 7.22
CA ARG A 66 8.07 -6.00 7.66
C ARG A 66 8.13 -5.14 8.93
N GLY A 67 9.27 -5.13 9.61
CA GLY A 67 9.42 -4.46 10.91
C GLY A 67 9.03 -2.98 10.92
N THR A 68 9.25 -2.25 9.83
CA THR A 68 8.82 -0.84 9.69
C THR A 68 7.31 -0.70 9.74
N GLU A 69 6.58 -1.61 9.08
CA GLU A 69 5.11 -1.62 9.06
C GLU A 69 4.57 -2.06 10.41
N LEU A 70 5.14 -3.12 11.00
CA LEU A 70 4.74 -3.61 12.33
C LEU A 70 4.87 -2.51 13.38
N ARG A 71 5.97 -1.75 13.37
CA ARG A 71 6.16 -0.61 14.29
C ARG A 71 5.10 0.47 14.07
N ALA A 72 4.85 0.84 12.81
CA ALA A 72 3.86 1.85 12.46
C ALA A 72 2.44 1.42 12.84
N LEU A 73 2.07 0.16 12.57
CA LEU A 73 0.76 -0.39 12.91
C LEU A 73 0.55 -0.51 14.43
N ARG A 74 1.59 -0.92 15.19
CA ARG A 74 1.51 -0.95 16.66
C ARG A 74 1.31 0.44 17.26
N ALA A 75 2.02 1.45 16.74
CA ALA A 75 1.84 2.82 17.16
C ALA A 75 0.42 3.31 16.83
N LEU A 76 -0.05 3.09 15.60
CA LEU A 76 -1.39 3.48 15.16
C LEU A 76 -2.49 2.85 16.03
N ARG A 77 -2.34 1.57 16.41
CA ARG A 77 -3.31 0.87 17.26
C ARG A 77 -3.42 1.49 18.66
N LYS A 78 -2.33 2.04 19.20
CA LYS A 78 -2.34 2.75 20.49
C LYS A 78 -3.11 4.07 20.42
N ASP A 79 -3.03 4.76 19.27
CA ASP A 79 -3.72 6.04 19.06
C ASP A 79 -5.24 5.86 18.87
N TYR A 80 -5.67 4.69 18.39
CA TYR A 80 -7.07 4.37 18.07
C TYR A 80 -7.47 2.97 18.57
N PRO A 81 -7.44 2.72 19.90
CA PRO A 81 -7.59 1.37 20.48
C PRO A 81 -8.99 0.77 20.28
N ASP A 82 -10.02 1.62 20.24
CA ASP A 82 -11.42 1.18 20.23
C ASP A 82 -11.98 0.95 18.81
N SER A 83 -11.23 1.32 17.78
CA SER A 83 -11.69 1.17 16.40
C SER A 83 -11.40 -0.23 15.86
N PRO A 84 -12.37 -0.91 15.22
CA PRO A 84 -12.08 -2.14 14.48
C PRO A 84 -11.33 -1.90 13.17
N TYR A 85 -11.34 -0.66 12.66
CA TYR A 85 -10.68 -0.27 11.41
C TYR A 85 -9.26 0.25 11.66
N LEU A 86 -8.34 -0.01 10.73
CA LEU A 86 -6.98 0.51 10.80
C LEU A 86 -6.96 2.04 10.65
N PHE A 87 -7.75 2.55 9.70
CA PHE A 87 -7.74 3.96 9.34
C PHE A 87 -9.06 4.62 9.67
N VAL A 88 -9.01 5.56 10.57
CA VAL A 88 -10.17 6.31 11.06
C VAL A 88 -10.00 7.81 10.82
N THR A 89 -11.13 8.50 10.71
CA THR A 89 -11.19 9.97 10.61
C THR A 89 -10.95 10.62 11.97
N GLU A 90 -10.87 11.95 12.01
CA GLU A 90 -10.81 12.72 13.27
C GLU A 90 -12.01 12.44 14.19
N ARG A 91 -13.15 12.14 13.62
CA ARG A 91 -14.39 11.80 14.36
C ARG A 91 -14.44 10.34 14.80
N LYS A 92 -13.30 9.62 14.73
CA LYS A 92 -13.15 8.21 15.10
C LYS A 92 -14.02 7.23 14.28
N GLY A 93 -14.69 7.69 13.24
CA GLY A 93 -15.40 6.84 12.29
C GLY A 93 -14.47 6.26 11.21
N PRO A 94 -14.93 5.23 10.46
CA PRO A 94 -14.12 4.64 9.39
C PRO A 94 -13.80 5.68 8.31
N MET A 95 -12.58 5.61 7.77
CA MET A 95 -12.16 6.49 6.69
C MET A 95 -12.88 6.12 5.39
N THR A 96 -13.31 7.14 4.62
CA THR A 96 -13.92 6.90 3.31
C THR A 96 -12.85 6.88 2.20
N PRO A 97 -13.13 6.24 1.04
CA PRO A 97 -12.25 6.32 -0.12
C PRO A 97 -11.97 7.76 -0.58
N ALA A 98 -12.96 8.65 -0.48
CA ALA A 98 -12.81 10.06 -0.85
C ALA A 98 -11.82 10.77 0.09
N THR A 99 -11.92 10.54 1.40
CA THR A 99 -10.99 11.08 2.40
C THR A 99 -9.57 10.58 2.16
N ALA A 100 -9.41 9.28 1.92
CA ALA A 100 -8.10 8.69 1.64
C ALA A 100 -7.46 9.26 0.36
N ARG A 101 -8.24 9.47 -0.72
CA ARG A 101 -7.75 10.11 -1.95
C ARG A 101 -7.24 11.53 -1.69
N LYS A 102 -8.00 12.36 -0.95
CA LYS A 102 -7.59 13.72 -0.59
C LYS A 102 -6.30 13.72 0.22
N LEU A 103 -6.17 12.81 1.17
CA LEU A 103 -5.00 12.65 2.01
C LEU A 103 -3.75 12.28 1.17
N ILE A 104 -3.89 11.32 0.24
CA ILE A 104 -2.81 10.90 -0.66
C ILE A 104 -2.39 12.05 -1.58
N ALA A 105 -3.35 12.78 -2.17
CA ALA A 105 -3.07 13.93 -3.02
C ALA A 105 -2.31 15.02 -2.23
N ARG A 106 -2.79 15.37 -1.03
CA ARG A 106 -2.13 16.36 -0.15
C ARG A 106 -0.69 15.95 0.21
N ALA A 107 -0.46 14.69 0.49
CA ALA A 107 0.89 14.19 0.77
C ALA A 107 1.82 14.35 -0.44
N GLY A 108 1.31 14.18 -1.67
CA GLY A 108 2.02 14.45 -2.90
C GLY A 108 2.39 15.93 -3.07
N GLU A 109 1.45 16.83 -2.81
CA GLU A 109 1.66 18.28 -2.84
C GLU A 109 2.72 18.72 -1.82
N LEU A 110 2.61 18.27 -0.58
CA LEU A 110 3.59 18.55 0.49
C LEU A 110 4.98 18.01 0.15
N ALA A 111 5.04 16.88 -0.56
CA ALA A 111 6.28 16.31 -1.07
C ALA A 111 6.79 17.02 -2.34
N LYS A 112 6.11 18.07 -2.82
CA LYS A 112 6.46 18.85 -4.02
C LYS A 112 6.61 17.99 -5.27
N PHE A 113 5.68 17.05 -5.50
CA PHE A 113 5.59 16.37 -6.78
C PHE A 113 5.00 17.32 -7.84
N PRO A 114 5.50 17.32 -9.08
CA PRO A 114 5.04 18.21 -10.16
C PRO A 114 3.69 17.79 -10.76
N PHE A 115 3.09 16.72 -10.24
CA PHE A 115 1.80 16.18 -10.69
C PHE A 115 1.00 15.64 -9.48
N PRO A 116 -0.32 15.60 -9.56
CA PRO A 116 -1.16 15.08 -8.48
C PRO A 116 -0.94 13.58 -8.27
N ILE A 117 -0.75 13.18 -7.02
CA ILE A 117 -0.62 11.77 -6.63
C ILE A 117 -1.99 11.19 -6.31
N HIS A 118 -2.26 9.98 -6.80
CA HIS A 118 -3.50 9.28 -6.54
C HIS A 118 -3.26 7.77 -6.21
N PRO A 119 -4.22 7.07 -5.58
CA PRO A 119 -4.02 5.70 -5.08
C PRO A 119 -3.52 4.68 -6.10
N HIS A 120 -3.98 4.76 -7.34
CA HIS A 120 -3.52 3.85 -8.39
C HIS A 120 -2.04 3.97 -8.70
N MET A 121 -1.47 5.18 -8.56
CA MET A 121 -0.02 5.38 -8.74
C MET A 121 0.78 4.64 -7.69
N LEU A 122 0.32 4.60 -6.43
CA LEU A 122 0.96 3.82 -5.37
C LEU A 122 0.95 2.32 -5.68
N ARG A 123 -0.18 1.83 -6.19
CA ARG A 123 -0.32 0.42 -6.58
C ARG A 123 0.54 0.07 -7.79
N HIS A 124 0.60 0.93 -8.81
CA HIS A 124 1.51 0.75 -9.95
C HIS A 124 2.98 0.79 -9.52
N ALA A 125 3.33 1.72 -8.63
CA ALA A 125 4.68 1.81 -8.07
C ALA A 125 5.05 0.56 -7.25
N CYS A 126 4.11 -0.07 -6.55
CA CYS A 126 4.30 -1.37 -5.91
C CYS A 126 4.65 -2.44 -6.95
N GLY A 127 3.82 -2.61 -7.99
CA GLY A 127 4.05 -3.59 -9.04
C GLY A 127 5.38 -3.39 -9.76
N PHE A 128 5.70 -2.15 -10.10
CA PHE A 128 6.97 -1.79 -10.72
C PHE A 128 8.18 -2.12 -9.81
N LYS A 129 8.09 -1.80 -8.51
CA LYS A 129 9.15 -2.11 -7.55
C LYS A 129 9.40 -3.61 -7.45
N LEU A 130 8.34 -4.41 -7.33
CA LEU A 130 8.46 -5.88 -7.30
C LEU A 130 9.09 -6.42 -8.59
N ALA A 131 8.68 -5.90 -9.75
CA ALA A 131 9.26 -6.28 -11.03
C ALA A 131 10.74 -5.90 -11.15
N SER A 132 11.12 -4.69 -10.67
CA SER A 132 12.50 -4.22 -10.65
C SER A 132 13.40 -5.00 -9.68
N GLU A 133 12.81 -5.69 -8.70
CA GLU A 133 13.51 -6.60 -7.80
C GLU A 133 13.57 -8.04 -8.35
N GLY A 134 13.17 -8.24 -9.60
CA GLY A 134 13.23 -9.55 -10.27
C GLY A 134 12.16 -10.56 -9.82
N GLN A 135 11.08 -10.07 -9.18
CA GLN A 135 10.00 -10.98 -8.78
C GLN A 135 9.26 -11.51 -10.00
N ASP A 136 8.86 -12.77 -9.93
CA ASP A 136 8.10 -13.42 -11.02
C ASP A 136 6.75 -12.74 -11.28
N THR A 137 6.40 -12.60 -12.57
CA THR A 137 5.17 -11.94 -13.01
C THR A 137 3.91 -12.59 -12.44
N ARG A 138 3.88 -13.93 -12.31
CA ARG A 138 2.74 -14.64 -11.69
C ARG A 138 2.64 -14.37 -10.19
N ALA A 139 3.78 -14.32 -9.51
CA ALA A 139 3.81 -13.94 -8.09
C ALA A 139 3.31 -12.50 -7.89
N ILE A 140 3.73 -11.55 -8.75
CA ILE A 140 3.22 -10.17 -8.73
C ILE A 140 1.71 -10.13 -9.01
N GLN A 141 1.22 -10.91 -9.96
CA GLN A 141 -0.20 -11.03 -10.26
C GLN A 141 -1.00 -11.45 -9.03
N GLN A 142 -0.56 -12.50 -8.35
CA GLN A 142 -1.19 -13.02 -7.14
C GLN A 142 -1.11 -12.00 -6.00
N TYR A 143 0.06 -11.40 -5.79
CA TYR A 143 0.29 -10.37 -4.76
C TYR A 143 -0.64 -9.18 -4.93
N LEU A 144 -0.80 -8.68 -6.14
CA LEU A 144 -1.70 -7.57 -6.45
C LEU A 144 -3.18 -8.01 -6.56
N GLY A 145 -3.47 -9.31 -6.62
CA GLY A 145 -4.82 -9.84 -6.76
C GLY A 145 -5.45 -9.49 -8.12
N HIS A 146 -4.65 -9.51 -9.18
CA HIS A 146 -5.16 -9.33 -10.55
C HIS A 146 -5.73 -10.64 -11.09
N LYS A 147 -7.01 -10.65 -11.47
CA LYS A 147 -7.61 -11.79 -12.19
C LYS A 147 -6.99 -11.98 -13.55
N ASN A 148 -6.78 -10.89 -14.29
CA ASN A 148 -6.17 -10.91 -15.62
C ASN A 148 -4.69 -10.53 -15.53
N ILE A 149 -3.82 -11.36 -16.10
CA ILE A 149 -2.38 -11.16 -16.12
C ILE A 149 -1.98 -9.89 -16.90
N THR A 150 -2.78 -9.45 -17.86
CA THR A 150 -2.53 -8.24 -18.67
C THR A 150 -2.26 -7.01 -17.80
N HIS A 151 -2.97 -6.88 -16.66
CA HIS A 151 -2.73 -5.78 -15.73
C HIS A 151 -1.37 -5.87 -15.02
N THR A 152 -0.85 -7.08 -14.84
CA THR A 152 0.46 -7.31 -14.23
C THR A 152 1.56 -7.10 -15.26
N VAL A 153 1.37 -7.57 -16.49
CA VAL A 153 2.32 -7.41 -17.60
C VAL A 153 2.67 -5.94 -17.81
N ARG A 154 1.68 -5.05 -17.81
CA ARG A 154 1.93 -3.59 -17.88
C ARG A 154 2.90 -3.07 -16.81
N ASN A 155 2.85 -3.61 -15.60
CA ASN A 155 3.77 -3.22 -14.53
C ASN A 155 5.19 -3.79 -14.73
N THR A 156 5.30 -4.93 -15.41
CA THR A 156 6.57 -5.64 -15.62
C THR A 156 7.27 -5.26 -16.91
N GLU A 157 6.54 -4.80 -17.93
CA GLU A 157 7.08 -4.42 -19.25
C GLU A 157 8.16 -3.33 -19.17
N LEU A 158 8.03 -2.43 -18.20
CA LEU A 158 8.95 -1.30 -18.00
C LEU A 158 10.22 -1.67 -17.22
N SER A 159 10.33 -2.92 -16.72
CA SER A 159 11.48 -3.33 -15.91
C SER A 159 12.53 -4.05 -16.76
N PRO A 160 13.74 -3.51 -16.93
CA PRO A 160 14.84 -4.15 -17.65
C PRO A 160 15.37 -5.41 -16.94
N GLU A 161 15.10 -5.58 -15.65
CA GLU A 161 15.48 -6.76 -14.85
C GLU A 161 14.95 -8.08 -15.42
N ARG A 162 13.87 -8.02 -16.21
CA ARG A 162 13.30 -9.19 -16.92
C ARG A 162 14.30 -9.87 -17.85
N PHE A 163 15.27 -9.15 -18.37
CA PHE A 163 16.21 -9.62 -19.37
C PHE A 163 17.59 -9.93 -18.81
N LYS A 164 17.81 -9.62 -17.52
CA LYS A 164 19.11 -9.71 -16.84
C LYS A 164 19.76 -11.11 -16.91
N ASN A 165 18.93 -12.17 -16.97
CA ASN A 165 19.39 -13.55 -17.01
C ASN A 165 19.13 -14.25 -18.34
N PHE A 166 18.87 -13.52 -19.43
CA PHE A 166 18.67 -14.12 -20.75
C PHE A 166 19.96 -14.66 -21.33
N TRP A 167 21.07 -14.07 -20.96
CA TRP A 167 22.39 -14.49 -21.39
C TRP A 167 23.26 -14.74 -20.13
N ARG A 168 23.94 -15.86 -20.14
CA ARG A 168 24.99 -16.20 -19.16
C ARG A 168 26.28 -16.28 -19.93
N ASP A 169 27.19 -15.37 -19.66
CA ASP A 169 28.58 -15.40 -20.15
C ASP A 169 29.39 -16.35 -19.30
#